data_8ed29826a8906bf8ddafe1ef14a6f45d
#
_entry.id   8ed29826a8906bf8ddafe1ef14a6f45d
#
_cell.length_a   1.000
_cell.length_b   1.000
_cell.length_c   1.000
_cell.angle_alpha   90.00
_cell.angle_beta   90.00
_cell.angle_gamma   90.00
#
_symmetry.space_group_name_H-M   'P 1'
#
loop_
_entity.id
_entity.type
_entity.pdbx_description
1 polymer ?
#
loop_
_entity_poly.entity_id
_entity_poly.type
_entity_poly.pdbx_seq_one_letter_code
_entity_poly.pdbx_strand_id
1 'polypeptide(L)'
;VIGEMKREALQSLRGKWGLGVGSTLLYGILIYILSLFATLIVIIPFVLLFMLLGDSIDLFEGETVTIGFTVTFVILYGLMMFMSLMSYGITAYGYTNVFLNISRRKGATIDALFEGFRGFRRMMNAAKAMILIFLYSGIWIPFVLLIIVGLLGDETGGAGEGSAIAFFVLLFVSFIVIIIASFSYVMTYYVMIDNPEYGVLQAMKESKKIMKGHKMDLFLLWLSFIGWGILAMIPFGFGLLWFCPYISTTTAHFYQYVSEKA
;
A
#
# COMPACT_ATOMS: atom_id res chain seq x y z
N VAL A 1 1.04 16.59 -22.09
CA VAL A 1 1.51 15.35 -21.45
C VAL A 1 0.44 14.77 -20.50
N ILE A 2 0.07 15.42 -19.34
CA ILE A 2 -0.90 14.84 -18.38
C ILE A 2 -2.29 14.65 -19.02
N GLY A 3 -2.80 15.64 -19.76
CA GLY A 3 -4.08 15.54 -20.45
C GLY A 3 -4.11 14.47 -21.54
N GLU A 4 -3.00 14.24 -22.21
CA GLU A 4 -2.84 13.19 -23.22
C GLU A 4 -2.91 11.80 -22.58
N MET A 5 -2.14 11.57 -21.50
CA MET A 5 -2.16 10.30 -20.75
C MET A 5 -3.58 9.95 -20.25
N LYS A 6 -4.31 10.94 -19.73
CA LYS A 6 -5.70 10.76 -19.31
C LYS A 6 -6.61 10.38 -20.47
N ARG A 7 -6.43 11.02 -21.64
CA ARG A 7 -7.21 10.74 -22.84
C ARG A 7 -6.87 9.33 -23.38
N GLU A 8 -5.59 8.96 -23.42
CA GLU A 8 -5.14 7.63 -23.81
C GLU A 8 -5.67 6.54 -22.90
N ALA A 9 -5.69 6.80 -21.57
CA ALA A 9 -6.26 5.87 -20.61
C ALA A 9 -7.76 5.64 -20.86
N LEU A 10 -8.53 6.70 -21.11
CA LEU A 10 -9.95 6.58 -21.49
C LEU A 10 -10.14 5.82 -22.80
N GLN A 11 -9.27 6.04 -23.79
CA GLN A 11 -9.31 5.30 -25.07
C GLN A 11 -8.97 3.82 -24.86
N SER A 12 -7.99 3.49 -24.01
CA SER A 12 -7.60 2.12 -23.69
C SER A 12 -8.67 1.37 -22.91
N LEU A 13 -9.44 2.09 -22.07
CA LEU A 13 -10.60 1.55 -21.35
C LEU A 13 -11.84 1.42 -22.23
N ARG A 14 -11.90 2.07 -23.38
CA ARG A 14 -13.07 2.02 -24.26
C ARG A 14 -13.31 0.58 -24.73
N GLY A 15 -14.49 0.05 -24.44
CA GLY A 15 -14.83 -1.36 -24.67
C GLY A 15 -14.32 -2.36 -23.63
N LYS A 16 -13.51 -1.89 -22.64
CA LYS A 16 -12.94 -2.73 -21.56
C LYS A 16 -13.34 -2.28 -20.16
N TRP A 17 -14.30 -1.36 -20.05
CA TRP A 17 -14.77 -0.85 -18.76
C TRP A 17 -15.28 -1.96 -17.84
N GLY A 18 -16.02 -2.94 -18.40
CA GLY A 18 -16.49 -4.09 -17.61
C GLY A 18 -15.35 -4.89 -16.99
N LEU A 19 -14.26 -5.09 -17.75
CA LEU A 19 -13.06 -5.73 -17.24
C LEU A 19 -12.38 -4.87 -16.14
N GLY A 20 -12.22 -3.57 -16.37
CA GLY A 20 -11.61 -2.66 -15.40
C GLY A 20 -12.38 -2.61 -14.07
N VAL A 21 -13.70 -2.39 -14.15
CA VAL A 21 -14.59 -2.36 -12.98
C VAL A 21 -14.62 -3.73 -12.28
N GLY A 22 -14.78 -4.81 -13.04
CA GLY A 22 -14.78 -6.18 -12.52
C GLY A 22 -13.47 -6.53 -11.80
N SER A 23 -12.33 -6.17 -12.39
CA SER A 23 -11.01 -6.38 -11.77
C SER A 23 -10.83 -5.54 -10.51
N THR A 24 -11.33 -4.32 -10.46
CA THR A 24 -11.27 -3.46 -9.26
C THR A 24 -12.13 -4.00 -8.13
N LEU A 25 -13.35 -4.43 -8.45
CA LEU A 25 -14.26 -5.04 -7.47
C LEU A 25 -13.67 -6.33 -6.92
N LEU A 26 -13.18 -7.20 -7.80
CA LEU A 26 -12.57 -8.47 -7.42
C LEU A 26 -11.29 -8.26 -6.61
N TYR A 27 -10.48 -7.27 -6.96
CA TYR A 27 -9.31 -6.86 -6.18
C TYR A 27 -9.68 -6.43 -4.76
N GLY A 28 -10.72 -5.61 -4.61
CA GLY A 28 -11.23 -5.20 -3.29
C GLY A 28 -11.72 -6.39 -2.47
N ILE A 29 -12.48 -7.31 -3.07
CA ILE A 29 -12.96 -8.54 -2.42
C ILE A 29 -11.78 -9.43 -1.99
N LEU A 30 -10.79 -9.62 -2.86
CA LEU A 30 -9.61 -10.44 -2.56
C LEU A 30 -8.81 -9.86 -1.38
N ILE A 31 -8.56 -8.55 -1.37
CA ILE A 31 -7.87 -7.90 -0.24
C ILE A 31 -8.66 -8.10 1.05
N TYR A 32 -9.97 -7.87 1.01
CA TYR A 32 -10.84 -8.03 2.19
C TYR A 32 -10.79 -9.46 2.73
N ILE A 33 -10.96 -10.46 1.87
CA ILE A 33 -10.92 -11.88 2.25
C ILE A 33 -9.54 -12.24 2.82
N LEU A 34 -8.46 -11.88 2.15
CA LEU A 34 -7.10 -12.19 2.61
C LEU A 34 -6.77 -11.47 3.94
N SER A 35 -7.22 -10.23 4.10
CA SER A 35 -7.06 -9.49 5.36
C SER A 35 -7.87 -10.14 6.49
N LEU A 36 -9.09 -10.61 6.21
CA LEU A 36 -9.92 -11.33 7.18
C LEU A 36 -9.24 -12.63 7.61
N PHE A 37 -8.74 -13.43 6.67
CA PHE A 37 -7.99 -14.65 7.00
C PHE A 37 -6.73 -14.36 7.81
N ALA A 38 -5.95 -13.35 7.45
CA ALA A 38 -4.76 -12.93 8.19
C ALA A 38 -5.14 -12.56 9.64
N THR A 39 -6.22 -11.81 9.81
CA THR A 39 -6.74 -11.42 11.13
C THR A 39 -7.16 -12.64 11.95
N LEU A 40 -7.91 -13.58 11.36
CA LEU A 40 -8.38 -14.79 12.06
C LEU A 40 -7.21 -15.70 12.46
N ILE A 41 -6.21 -15.88 11.60
CA ILE A 41 -5.00 -16.69 11.88
C ILE A 41 -4.25 -16.14 13.10
N VAL A 42 -4.26 -14.83 13.33
CA VAL A 42 -3.58 -14.20 14.46
C VAL A 42 -4.47 -14.17 15.71
N ILE A 43 -5.73 -13.76 15.58
CA ILE A 43 -6.63 -13.57 16.72
C ILE A 43 -7.07 -14.88 17.34
N ILE A 44 -7.41 -15.90 16.54
CA ILE A 44 -7.95 -17.16 17.08
C ILE A 44 -6.97 -17.87 18.02
N PRO A 45 -5.70 -18.11 17.64
CA PRO A 45 -4.73 -18.71 18.55
C PRO A 45 -4.50 -17.88 19.81
N PHE A 46 -4.52 -16.55 19.69
CA PHE A 46 -4.37 -15.67 20.83
C PHE A 46 -5.54 -15.78 21.82
N VAL A 47 -6.78 -15.73 21.32
CA VAL A 47 -7.97 -15.89 22.17
C VAL A 47 -8.00 -17.26 22.85
N LEU A 48 -7.64 -18.31 22.11
CA LEU A 48 -7.54 -19.67 22.67
C LEU A 48 -6.45 -19.75 23.75
N LEU A 49 -5.29 -19.20 23.51
CA LEU A 49 -4.20 -19.14 24.48
C LEU A 49 -4.64 -18.34 25.74
N PHE A 50 -5.31 -17.21 25.55
CA PHE A 50 -5.85 -16.40 26.62
C PHE A 50 -6.90 -17.14 27.46
N MET A 51 -7.79 -17.90 26.82
CA MET A 51 -8.79 -18.74 27.52
C MET A 51 -8.15 -19.88 28.29
N LEU A 52 -7.09 -20.49 27.74
CA LEU A 52 -6.38 -21.61 28.40
C LEU A 52 -5.52 -21.17 29.58
N LEU A 53 -4.94 -19.99 29.51
CA LEU A 53 -4.04 -19.47 30.53
C LEU A 53 -4.72 -18.51 31.52
N GLY A 54 -5.89 -17.96 31.17
CA GLY A 54 -6.58 -16.92 31.93
C GLY A 54 -6.90 -17.30 33.37
N ASP A 55 -7.24 -18.57 33.62
CA ASP A 55 -7.53 -19.09 34.98
C ASP A 55 -6.25 -19.46 35.77
N SER A 56 -5.10 -19.53 35.09
CA SER A 56 -3.83 -19.98 35.71
C SER A 56 -2.86 -18.84 36.04
N ILE A 57 -3.18 -17.64 35.60
CA ILE A 57 -2.29 -16.49 35.72
C ILE A 57 -3.06 -15.38 36.43
N ASP A 58 -2.69 -15.09 37.67
CA ASP A 58 -3.06 -13.84 38.38
C ASP A 58 -2.44 -12.63 37.64
N LEU A 59 -2.59 -12.62 36.29
CA LEU A 59 -2.04 -11.64 35.37
C LEU A 59 -2.80 -10.29 35.42
N PHE A 60 -3.84 -10.19 36.23
CA PHE A 60 -4.79 -9.09 36.17
C PHE A 60 -4.61 -8.05 37.30
N GLU A 61 -3.58 -8.16 38.14
CA GLU A 61 -3.29 -7.17 39.15
C GLU A 61 -1.86 -6.60 39.03
N GLY A 62 -1.76 -5.28 38.74
CA GLY A 62 -0.54 -4.49 38.83
C GLY A 62 0.06 -4.01 37.50
N GLU A 63 1.11 -3.24 37.57
CA GLU A 63 1.86 -2.61 36.46
C GLU A 63 2.39 -3.65 35.45
N THR A 64 2.81 -4.82 35.94
CA THR A 64 3.37 -5.92 35.14
C THR A 64 2.34 -6.45 34.11
N VAL A 65 1.07 -6.41 34.45
CA VAL A 65 -0.05 -6.82 33.60
C VAL A 65 -0.23 -5.87 32.43
N THR A 66 -0.22 -4.57 32.71
CA THR A 66 -0.36 -3.54 31.68
C THR A 66 0.76 -3.64 30.65
N ILE A 67 2.00 -3.86 31.11
CA ILE A 67 3.17 -4.05 30.25
C ILE A 67 3.01 -5.33 29.41
N GLY A 68 2.62 -6.45 30.03
CA GLY A 68 2.39 -7.73 29.31
C GLY A 68 1.33 -7.61 28.22
N PHE A 69 0.20 -6.97 28.50
CA PHE A 69 -0.85 -6.71 27.50
C PHE A 69 -0.36 -5.82 26.38
N THR A 70 0.34 -4.73 26.71
CA THR A 70 0.85 -3.78 25.72
C THR A 70 1.85 -4.47 24.78
N VAL A 71 2.80 -5.22 25.31
CA VAL A 71 3.79 -5.96 24.51
C VAL A 71 3.09 -7.00 23.62
N THR A 72 2.16 -7.77 24.17
CA THR A 72 1.40 -8.76 23.39
C THR A 72 0.58 -8.09 22.29
N PHE A 73 -0.10 -6.99 22.59
CA PHE A 73 -0.85 -6.23 21.58
C PHE A 73 0.05 -5.71 20.47
N VAL A 74 1.22 -5.17 20.79
CA VAL A 74 2.20 -4.68 19.79
C VAL A 74 2.68 -5.82 18.89
N ILE A 75 3.00 -6.98 19.46
CA ILE A 75 3.44 -8.15 18.68
C ILE A 75 2.33 -8.63 17.74
N LEU A 76 1.10 -8.78 18.24
CA LEU A 76 -0.04 -9.22 17.43
C LEU A 76 -0.37 -8.25 16.32
N TYR A 77 -0.41 -6.95 16.64
CA TYR A 77 -0.64 -5.90 15.66
C TYR A 77 0.44 -5.89 14.58
N GLY A 78 1.72 -6.02 14.98
CA GLY A 78 2.84 -6.15 14.04
C GLY A 78 2.72 -7.35 13.13
N LEU A 79 2.31 -8.51 13.67
CA LEU A 79 2.08 -9.73 12.87
C LEU A 79 0.91 -9.56 11.89
N MET A 80 -0.21 -8.98 12.34
CA MET A 80 -1.36 -8.67 11.47
C MET A 80 -0.97 -7.70 10.35
N MET A 81 -0.22 -6.67 10.67
CA MET A 81 0.28 -5.69 9.70
C MET A 81 1.20 -6.37 8.66
N PHE A 82 2.11 -7.22 9.11
CA PHE A 82 3.01 -7.98 8.24
C PHE A 82 2.23 -8.88 7.27
N MET A 83 1.26 -9.65 7.77
CA MET A 83 0.41 -10.51 6.94
C MET A 83 -0.43 -9.70 5.94
N SER A 84 -0.95 -8.55 6.36
CA SER A 84 -1.71 -7.64 5.49
C SER A 84 -0.84 -7.06 4.38
N LEU A 85 0.40 -6.64 4.67
CA LEU A 85 1.36 -6.16 3.67
C LEU A 85 1.69 -7.24 2.65
N MET A 86 1.89 -8.50 3.07
CA MET A 86 2.13 -9.62 2.16
C MET A 86 0.94 -9.82 1.21
N SER A 87 -0.27 -9.88 1.77
CA SER A 87 -1.51 -10.07 1.01
C SER A 87 -1.73 -8.94 0.00
N TYR A 88 -1.53 -7.70 0.44
CA TYR A 88 -1.62 -6.52 -0.42
C TYR A 88 -0.60 -6.58 -1.56
N GLY A 89 0.65 -6.94 -1.28
CA GLY A 89 1.70 -7.03 -2.29
C GLY A 89 1.40 -8.03 -3.40
N ILE A 90 0.89 -9.21 -3.02
CA ILE A 90 0.53 -10.27 -3.98
C ILE A 90 -0.63 -9.81 -4.90
N THR A 91 -1.66 -9.24 -4.31
CA THR A 91 -2.84 -8.78 -5.05
C THR A 91 -2.54 -7.55 -5.91
N ALA A 92 -1.71 -6.61 -5.42
CA ALA A 92 -1.29 -5.42 -6.14
C ALA A 92 -0.49 -5.75 -7.40
N TYR A 93 0.34 -6.81 -7.38
CA TYR A 93 1.05 -7.29 -8.56
C TYR A 93 0.08 -7.67 -9.68
N GLY A 94 -0.92 -8.51 -9.36
CA GLY A 94 -1.94 -8.91 -10.33
C GLY A 94 -2.77 -7.72 -10.84
N TYR A 95 -3.19 -6.84 -9.94
CA TYR A 95 -3.94 -5.63 -10.29
C TYR A 95 -3.16 -4.73 -11.25
N THR A 96 -1.88 -4.49 -10.97
CA THR A 96 -0.99 -3.72 -11.85
C THR A 96 -0.87 -4.38 -13.23
N ASN A 97 -0.76 -5.71 -13.27
CA ASN A 97 -0.66 -6.47 -14.53
C ASN A 97 -1.91 -6.32 -15.41
N VAL A 98 -3.12 -6.37 -14.82
CA VAL A 98 -4.36 -6.14 -15.57
C VAL A 98 -4.35 -4.77 -16.26
N PHE A 99 -4.05 -3.70 -15.52
CA PHE A 99 -4.09 -2.34 -16.07
C PHE A 99 -2.93 -2.03 -17.02
N LEU A 100 -1.78 -2.64 -16.82
CA LEU A 100 -0.67 -2.58 -17.78
C LEU A 100 -1.05 -3.25 -19.11
N ASN A 101 -1.75 -4.38 -19.08
CA ASN A 101 -2.25 -5.03 -20.27
C ASN A 101 -3.38 -4.24 -20.95
N ILE A 102 -4.25 -3.58 -20.19
CA ILE A 102 -5.27 -2.67 -20.74
C ILE A 102 -4.60 -1.49 -21.45
N SER A 103 -3.62 -0.83 -20.81
CA SER A 103 -2.94 0.34 -21.37
C SER A 103 -2.17 0.00 -22.66
N ARG A 104 -1.58 -1.18 -22.73
CA ARG A 104 -0.87 -1.70 -23.92
C ARG A 104 -1.81 -2.25 -24.99
N ARG A 105 -3.13 -2.23 -24.77
CA ARG A 105 -4.14 -2.85 -25.65
C ARG A 105 -3.88 -4.32 -25.97
N LYS A 106 -3.11 -5.00 -25.12
CA LYS A 106 -2.93 -6.46 -25.17
C LYS A 106 -4.19 -7.14 -24.65
N GLY A 107 -4.37 -8.42 -24.93
CA GLY A 107 -5.51 -9.21 -24.45
C GLY A 107 -5.58 -9.26 -22.91
N ALA A 108 -6.09 -8.18 -22.30
CA ALA A 108 -6.28 -8.13 -20.84
C ALA A 108 -7.41 -9.05 -20.43
N THR A 109 -7.19 -9.86 -19.42
CA THR A 109 -8.16 -10.81 -18.84
C THR A 109 -8.22 -10.66 -17.34
N ILE A 110 -9.33 -11.06 -16.71
CA ILE A 110 -9.46 -11.12 -15.24
C ILE A 110 -8.43 -12.08 -14.64
N ASP A 111 -8.05 -13.11 -15.39
CA ASP A 111 -7.05 -14.09 -14.99
C ASP A 111 -5.67 -13.46 -14.68
N ALA A 112 -5.32 -12.35 -15.34
CA ALA A 112 -4.12 -11.57 -15.04
C ALA A 112 -4.09 -11.02 -13.61
N LEU A 113 -5.25 -10.86 -12.94
CA LEU A 113 -5.33 -10.45 -11.53
C LEU A 113 -4.71 -11.50 -10.60
N PHE A 114 -4.82 -12.78 -10.96
CA PHE A 114 -4.29 -13.89 -10.18
C PHE A 114 -2.83 -14.20 -10.48
N GLU A 115 -2.19 -13.43 -11.37
CA GLU A 115 -0.80 -13.66 -11.76
C GLU A 115 0.18 -13.57 -10.59
N GLY A 116 -0.13 -12.75 -9.56
CA GLY A 116 0.63 -12.68 -8.33
C GLY A 116 0.64 -13.97 -7.50
N PHE A 117 -0.37 -14.83 -7.69
CA PHE A 117 -0.50 -16.14 -7.03
C PHE A 117 0.09 -17.28 -7.84
N ARG A 118 0.44 -17.06 -9.10
CA ARG A 118 0.99 -18.08 -10.00
C ARG A 118 2.47 -18.35 -9.71
N GLY A 119 2.70 -19.36 -8.89
CA GLY A 119 4.03 -19.83 -8.53
C GLY A 119 4.60 -19.16 -7.26
N PHE A 120 5.13 -20.00 -6.38
CA PHE A 120 5.63 -19.60 -5.07
C PHE A 120 6.69 -18.48 -5.12
N ARG A 121 7.63 -18.56 -6.10
CA ARG A 121 8.68 -17.55 -6.27
C ARG A 121 8.10 -16.16 -6.59
N ARG A 122 7.10 -16.09 -7.49
CA ARG A 122 6.45 -14.83 -7.89
C ARG A 122 5.64 -14.25 -6.73
N MET A 123 4.85 -15.10 -6.07
CA MET A 123 4.08 -14.72 -4.89
C MET A 123 4.99 -14.13 -3.79
N MET A 124 6.09 -14.82 -3.48
CA MET A 124 7.04 -14.36 -2.47
C MET A 124 7.73 -13.05 -2.88
N ASN A 125 8.09 -12.88 -4.15
CA ASN A 125 8.70 -11.64 -4.64
C ASN A 125 7.70 -10.47 -4.59
N ALA A 126 6.44 -10.69 -4.96
CA ALA A 126 5.40 -9.66 -4.87
C ALA A 126 5.14 -9.23 -3.41
N ALA A 127 5.09 -10.18 -2.48
CA ALA A 127 4.97 -9.90 -1.05
C ALA A 127 6.21 -9.16 -0.51
N LYS A 128 7.41 -9.63 -0.82
CA LYS A 128 8.68 -8.96 -0.43
C LYS A 128 8.77 -7.55 -0.98
N ALA A 129 8.30 -7.30 -2.21
CA ALA A 129 8.29 -5.96 -2.80
C ALA A 129 7.50 -4.99 -1.94
N MET A 130 6.30 -5.37 -1.48
CA MET A 130 5.47 -4.51 -0.64
C MET A 130 6.10 -4.22 0.72
N ILE A 131 6.67 -5.25 1.36
CA ILE A 131 7.37 -5.09 2.64
C ILE A 131 8.56 -4.13 2.48
N LEU A 132 9.37 -4.32 1.44
CA LEU A 132 10.52 -3.45 1.19
C LEU A 132 10.09 -2.02 0.82
N ILE A 133 9.05 -1.85 -0.01
CA ILE A 133 8.48 -0.52 -0.31
C ILE A 133 8.02 0.15 0.99
N PHE A 134 7.31 -0.57 1.87
CA PHE A 134 6.88 -0.05 3.16
C PHE A 134 8.08 0.39 4.03
N LEU A 135 9.13 -0.42 4.10
CA LEU A 135 10.34 -0.11 4.87
C LEU A 135 11.10 1.10 4.29
N TYR A 136 11.33 1.11 2.98
CA TYR A 136 12.11 2.16 2.32
C TYR A 136 11.34 3.46 2.09
N SER A 137 10.01 3.44 2.06
CA SER A 137 9.20 4.66 1.98
C SER A 137 9.17 5.44 3.29
N GLY A 138 9.49 4.80 4.43
CA GLY A 138 9.46 5.42 5.74
C GLY A 138 8.05 5.68 6.30
N ILE A 139 7.02 5.06 5.74
CA ILE A 139 5.61 5.22 6.19
C ILE A 139 5.44 4.90 7.68
N TRP A 140 6.29 4.05 8.26
CA TRP A 140 6.31 3.69 9.67
C TRP A 140 6.89 4.76 10.60
N ILE A 141 7.65 5.75 10.08
CA ILE A 141 8.35 6.78 10.87
C ILE A 141 7.39 7.59 11.76
N PRO A 142 6.24 8.13 11.28
CA PRO A 142 5.31 8.87 12.12
C PRO A 142 4.78 8.05 13.31
N PHE A 143 4.56 6.75 13.11
CA PHE A 143 4.09 5.85 14.18
C PHE A 143 5.15 5.67 15.28
N VAL A 144 6.40 5.49 14.88
CA VAL A 144 7.52 5.41 15.84
C VAL A 144 7.70 6.73 16.59
N LEU A 145 7.63 7.87 15.92
CA LEU A 145 7.68 9.19 16.55
C LEU A 145 6.54 9.37 17.56
N LEU A 146 5.34 8.91 17.23
CA LEU A 146 4.16 9.01 18.10
C LEU A 146 4.35 8.16 19.38
N ILE A 147 4.89 6.94 19.23
CA ILE A 147 5.23 6.07 20.37
C ILE A 147 6.30 6.71 21.25
N ILE A 148 7.37 7.25 20.66
CA ILE A 148 8.46 7.90 21.40
C ILE A 148 7.93 9.09 22.21
N VAL A 149 7.10 9.95 21.59
CA VAL A 149 6.51 11.09 22.28
C VAL A 149 5.56 10.65 23.39
N GLY A 150 4.78 9.59 23.19
CA GLY A 150 3.92 9.01 24.22
C GLY A 150 4.71 8.48 25.44
N LEU A 151 5.85 7.84 25.17
CA LEU A 151 6.69 7.28 26.24
C LEU A 151 7.49 8.36 27.01
N LEU A 152 7.94 9.41 26.31
CA LEU A 152 8.73 10.48 26.93
C LEU A 152 7.87 11.59 27.54
N GLY A 153 6.61 11.73 27.11
CA GLY A 153 5.71 12.79 27.53
C GLY A 153 5.27 12.68 28.99
N ASP A 154 5.26 11.47 29.54
CA ASP A 154 4.85 11.21 30.95
C ASP A 154 5.92 11.62 31.99
N GLU A 155 7.21 11.55 31.63
CA GLU A 155 8.32 11.87 32.53
C GLU A 155 8.63 13.36 32.58
N THR A 156 8.20 14.17 31.64
CA THR A 156 8.55 15.61 31.54
C THR A 156 7.48 16.56 32.07
N GLY A 157 6.43 16.04 32.73
CA GLY A 157 5.43 16.87 33.43
C GLY A 157 4.56 17.75 32.52
N GLY A 158 4.21 17.26 31.37
CA GLY A 158 3.39 17.95 30.36
C GLY A 158 4.25 18.55 29.25
N ALA A 159 3.94 18.16 28.03
CA ALA A 159 4.55 18.76 26.84
C ALA A 159 4.17 20.25 26.80
N GLY A 160 5.11 21.12 27.06
CA GLY A 160 4.90 22.57 26.91
C GLY A 160 4.50 22.88 25.44
N GLU A 161 3.84 24.02 25.22
CA GLU A 161 3.37 24.42 23.89
C GLU A 161 4.45 24.31 22.80
N GLY A 162 5.71 24.57 23.15
CA GLY A 162 6.85 24.44 22.24
C GLY A 162 7.14 22.99 21.79
N SER A 163 6.96 22.00 22.66
CA SER A 163 7.16 20.59 22.30
C SER A 163 6.06 20.05 21.40
N ALA A 164 4.81 20.49 21.60
CA ALA A 164 3.70 20.16 20.72
C ALA A 164 3.92 20.73 19.30
N ILE A 165 4.34 21.98 19.20
CA ILE A 165 4.65 22.61 17.90
C ILE A 165 5.80 21.85 17.20
N ALA A 166 6.89 21.56 17.91
CA ALA A 166 8.01 20.80 17.36
C ALA A 166 7.58 19.40 16.84
N PHE A 167 6.71 18.72 17.59
CA PHE A 167 6.15 17.43 17.16
C PHE A 167 5.34 17.54 15.87
N PHE A 168 4.43 18.51 15.75
CA PHE A 168 3.66 18.72 14.53
C PHE A 168 4.54 19.09 13.34
N VAL A 169 5.59 19.89 13.54
CA VAL A 169 6.57 20.21 12.49
C VAL A 169 7.30 18.95 12.02
N LEU A 170 7.76 18.09 12.96
CA LEU A 170 8.41 16.82 12.62
C LEU A 170 7.47 15.87 11.87
N LEU A 171 6.20 15.77 12.28
CA LEU A 171 5.20 14.98 11.55
C LEU A 171 4.99 15.52 10.14
N PHE A 172 4.88 16.82 9.97
CA PHE A 172 4.69 17.45 8.67
C PHE A 172 5.89 17.20 7.74
N VAL A 173 7.11 17.39 8.25
CA VAL A 173 8.34 17.11 7.49
C VAL A 173 8.44 15.63 7.12
N SER A 174 8.15 14.72 8.07
CA SER A 174 8.17 13.29 7.80
C SER A 174 7.16 12.90 6.72
N PHE A 175 5.97 13.50 6.72
CA PHE A 175 4.94 13.28 5.70
C PHE A 175 5.42 13.67 4.29
N ILE A 176 6.08 14.82 4.15
CA ILE A 176 6.67 15.26 2.86
C ILE A 176 7.75 14.25 2.39
N VAL A 177 8.65 13.84 3.29
CA VAL A 177 9.71 12.89 2.96
C VAL A 177 9.12 11.54 2.52
N ILE A 178 8.08 11.06 3.20
CA ILE A 178 7.38 9.83 2.86
C ILE A 178 6.76 9.89 1.47
N ILE A 179 6.09 11.00 1.13
CA ILE A 179 5.51 11.19 -0.22
C ILE A 179 6.60 11.11 -1.29
N ILE A 180 7.70 11.84 -1.12
CA ILE A 180 8.81 11.86 -2.08
C ILE A 180 9.45 10.46 -2.21
N ALA A 181 9.61 9.74 -1.10
CA ALA A 181 10.16 8.40 -1.08
C ALA A 181 9.21 7.40 -1.74
N SER A 182 7.90 7.44 -1.41
CA SER A 182 6.88 6.57 -1.98
C SER A 182 6.81 6.70 -3.50
N PHE A 183 6.87 7.91 -4.05
CA PHE A 183 6.90 8.13 -5.50
C PHE A 183 8.10 7.50 -6.19
N SER A 184 9.21 7.29 -5.48
CA SER A 184 10.37 6.60 -6.04
C SER A 184 10.10 5.12 -6.32
N TYR A 185 9.18 4.50 -5.61
CA TYR A 185 8.92 3.07 -5.65
C TYR A 185 7.58 2.69 -6.30
N VAL A 186 6.79 3.66 -6.74
CA VAL A 186 5.46 3.43 -7.36
C VAL A 186 5.55 2.52 -8.58
N MET A 187 6.64 2.60 -9.36
CA MET A 187 6.82 1.83 -10.60
C MET A 187 7.39 0.43 -10.37
N THR A 188 7.68 0.03 -9.12
CA THR A 188 8.33 -1.25 -8.81
C THR A 188 7.57 -2.45 -9.37
N TYR A 189 6.26 -2.53 -9.20
CA TYR A 189 5.46 -3.64 -9.74
C TYR A 189 5.43 -3.67 -11.26
N TYR A 190 5.39 -2.51 -11.92
CA TYR A 190 5.46 -2.42 -13.38
C TYR A 190 6.79 -2.95 -13.90
N VAL A 191 7.91 -2.56 -13.27
CA VAL A 191 9.24 -3.06 -13.61
C VAL A 191 9.36 -4.56 -13.39
N MET A 192 8.78 -5.11 -12.29
CA MET A 192 8.76 -6.55 -12.03
C MET A 192 7.95 -7.34 -13.03
N ILE A 193 6.88 -6.75 -13.60
CA ILE A 193 6.06 -7.39 -14.62
C ILE A 193 6.80 -7.44 -15.95
N ASP A 194 7.50 -6.36 -16.30
CA ASP A 194 8.25 -6.28 -17.56
C ASP A 194 9.56 -7.08 -17.55
N ASN A 195 10.18 -7.22 -16.35
CA ASN A 195 11.45 -7.92 -16.19
C ASN A 195 11.30 -9.00 -15.09
N PRO A 196 10.69 -10.15 -15.41
CA PRO A 196 10.44 -11.21 -14.44
C PRO A 196 11.70 -11.83 -13.83
N GLU A 197 12.86 -11.66 -14.50
CA GLU A 197 14.17 -12.10 -14.05
C GLU A 197 14.76 -11.21 -12.95
N TYR A 198 14.29 -9.96 -12.83
CA TYR A 198 14.81 -9.03 -11.83
C TYR A 198 14.45 -9.48 -10.41
N GLY A 199 15.42 -9.38 -9.51
CA GLY A 199 15.16 -9.45 -8.08
C GLY A 199 14.40 -8.20 -7.60
N VAL A 200 13.70 -8.32 -6.48
CA VAL A 200 12.88 -7.21 -5.92
C VAL A 200 13.68 -5.93 -5.73
N LEU A 201 14.88 -6.02 -5.14
CA LEU A 201 15.75 -4.85 -4.92
C LEU A 201 16.22 -4.22 -6.23
N GLN A 202 16.43 -5.03 -7.27
CA GLN A 202 16.80 -4.54 -8.60
C GLN A 202 15.64 -3.79 -9.24
N ALA A 203 14.43 -4.34 -9.17
CA ALA A 203 13.22 -3.68 -9.65
C ALA A 203 12.96 -2.35 -8.91
N MET A 204 13.20 -2.30 -7.60
CA MET A 204 13.10 -1.06 -6.81
C MET A 204 14.16 -0.01 -7.22
N LYS A 205 15.39 -0.44 -7.48
CA LYS A 205 16.46 0.47 -7.97
C LYS A 205 16.10 1.03 -9.34
N GLU A 206 15.59 0.20 -10.23
CA GLU A 206 15.16 0.63 -11.56
C GLU A 206 13.94 1.55 -11.48
N SER A 207 12.94 1.24 -10.64
CA SER A 207 11.83 2.16 -10.35
C SER A 207 12.31 3.53 -9.90
N LYS A 208 13.26 3.57 -8.97
CA LYS A 208 13.87 4.83 -8.48
C LYS A 208 14.61 5.59 -9.58
N LYS A 209 15.28 4.88 -10.50
CA LYS A 209 15.99 5.47 -11.65
C LYS A 209 15.00 6.08 -12.65
N ILE A 210 13.99 5.34 -13.06
CA ILE A 210 12.91 5.78 -13.97
C ILE A 210 12.18 7.01 -13.40
N MET A 211 11.92 7.04 -12.09
CA MET A 211 11.22 8.14 -11.43
C MET A 211 12.11 9.36 -11.14
N LYS A 212 13.41 9.28 -11.41
CA LYS A 212 14.31 10.43 -11.22
C LYS A 212 13.99 11.53 -12.25
N GLY A 213 13.58 12.70 -11.74
CA GLY A 213 13.13 13.84 -12.57
C GLY A 213 11.64 13.84 -12.88
N HIS A 214 10.90 12.73 -12.70
CA HIS A 214 9.49 12.60 -13.04
C HIS A 214 8.54 12.50 -11.84
N LYS A 215 9.05 12.66 -10.60
CA LYS A 215 8.22 12.60 -9.39
C LYS A 215 7.17 13.71 -9.35
N MET A 216 7.54 14.93 -9.78
CA MET A 216 6.62 16.06 -9.82
C MET A 216 5.53 15.85 -10.89
N ASP A 217 5.87 15.23 -12.03
CA ASP A 217 4.90 14.90 -13.07
C ASP A 217 3.84 13.94 -12.54
N LEU A 218 4.27 12.91 -11.77
CA LEU A 218 3.35 11.97 -11.12
C LEU A 218 2.51 12.67 -10.02
N PHE A 219 3.11 13.54 -9.24
CA PHE A 219 2.40 14.33 -8.22
C PHE A 219 1.29 15.17 -8.86
N LEU A 220 1.62 15.93 -9.91
CA LEU A 220 0.65 16.75 -10.65
C LEU A 220 -0.44 15.88 -11.30
N LEU A 221 -0.07 14.71 -11.81
CA LEU A 221 -1.04 13.75 -12.33
C LEU A 221 -2.05 13.34 -11.24
N TRP A 222 -1.59 12.95 -10.05
CA TRP A 222 -2.45 12.56 -8.94
C TRP A 222 -3.27 13.73 -8.39
N LEU A 223 -2.65 14.92 -8.28
CA LEU A 223 -3.35 16.14 -7.87
C LEU A 223 -4.53 16.43 -8.82
N SER A 224 -4.33 16.21 -10.12
CA SER A 224 -5.38 16.43 -11.14
C SER A 224 -6.54 15.43 -11.06
N PHE A 225 -6.41 14.38 -10.23
CA PHE A 225 -7.46 13.40 -9.97
C PHE A 225 -8.24 13.65 -8.67
N ILE A 226 -7.77 14.55 -7.79
CA ILE A 226 -8.40 14.79 -6.47
C ILE A 226 -9.86 15.21 -6.64
N GLY A 227 -10.15 16.16 -7.54
CA GLY A 227 -11.54 16.61 -7.78
C GLY A 227 -12.45 15.47 -8.24
N TRP A 228 -11.98 14.63 -9.14
CA TRP A 228 -12.72 13.44 -9.60
C TRP A 228 -12.89 12.38 -8.49
N GLY A 229 -11.88 12.23 -7.62
CA GLY A 229 -11.96 11.34 -6.47
C GLY A 229 -13.04 11.77 -5.48
N ILE A 230 -13.11 13.07 -5.18
CA ILE A 230 -14.17 13.62 -4.31
C ILE A 230 -15.56 13.37 -4.94
N LEU A 231 -15.73 13.65 -6.24
CA LEU A 231 -16.97 13.36 -6.96
C LEU A 231 -17.35 11.89 -6.93
N ALA A 232 -16.37 10.98 -7.03
CA ALA A 232 -16.58 9.53 -6.99
C ALA A 232 -17.03 9.03 -5.62
N MET A 233 -16.75 9.77 -4.55
CA MET A 233 -17.20 9.43 -3.18
C MET A 233 -18.66 9.80 -2.91
N ILE A 234 -19.21 10.82 -3.61
CA ILE A 234 -20.58 11.33 -3.39
C ILE A 234 -21.63 10.19 -3.46
N PRO A 235 -21.63 9.30 -4.46
CA PRO A 235 -22.56 8.18 -4.49
C PRO A 235 -22.12 7.02 -3.58
N PHE A 236 -21.88 7.27 -2.28
CA PHE A 236 -21.48 6.26 -1.29
C PHE A 236 -20.24 5.43 -1.71
N GLY A 237 -19.33 6.02 -2.51
CA GLY A 237 -18.12 5.35 -3.00
C GLY A 237 -18.32 4.45 -4.24
N PHE A 238 -19.54 4.26 -4.74
CA PHE A 238 -19.75 3.49 -5.98
C PHE A 238 -18.98 4.07 -7.16
N GLY A 239 -18.79 5.40 -7.21
CA GLY A 239 -17.99 6.06 -8.25
C GLY A 239 -16.54 5.59 -8.30
N LEU A 240 -15.99 5.07 -7.19
CA LEU A 240 -14.63 4.54 -7.13
C LEU A 240 -14.44 3.31 -8.03
N LEU A 241 -15.50 2.54 -8.32
CA LEU A 241 -15.42 1.38 -9.22
C LEU A 241 -15.04 1.78 -10.65
N TRP A 242 -15.36 2.98 -11.08
CA TRP A 242 -14.94 3.54 -12.39
C TRP A 242 -13.68 4.39 -12.26
N PHE A 243 -13.56 5.09 -11.16
CA PHE A 243 -12.44 5.99 -10.90
C PHE A 243 -11.11 5.24 -10.71
N CYS A 244 -11.10 4.13 -9.95
CA CYS A 244 -9.89 3.34 -9.74
C CYS A 244 -9.31 2.73 -11.04
N PRO A 245 -10.11 2.09 -11.93
CA PRO A 245 -9.62 1.68 -13.25
C PRO A 245 -9.02 2.82 -14.06
N TYR A 246 -9.64 3.99 -14.01
CA TYR A 246 -9.16 5.17 -14.75
C TYR A 246 -7.79 5.63 -14.25
N ILE A 247 -7.60 5.80 -12.93
CA ILE A 247 -6.31 6.14 -12.35
C ILE A 247 -5.26 5.08 -12.66
N SER A 248 -5.60 3.79 -12.47
CA SER A 248 -4.66 2.68 -12.65
C SER A 248 -4.19 2.58 -14.10
N THR A 249 -5.10 2.75 -15.07
CA THR A 249 -4.75 2.79 -16.49
C THR A 249 -3.91 4.02 -16.83
N THR A 250 -4.24 5.20 -16.25
CA THR A 250 -3.44 6.41 -16.48
C THR A 250 -2.04 6.27 -15.89
N THR A 251 -1.90 5.66 -14.71
CA THR A 251 -0.60 5.37 -14.09
C THR A 251 0.21 4.37 -14.93
N ALA A 252 -0.44 3.40 -15.57
CA ALA A 252 0.22 2.47 -16.48
C ALA A 252 0.74 3.18 -17.75
N HIS A 253 -0.01 4.14 -18.31
CA HIS A 253 0.49 4.99 -19.41
C HIS A 253 1.63 5.89 -18.96
N PHE A 254 1.55 6.45 -17.74
CA PHE A 254 2.65 7.22 -17.18
C PHE A 254 3.92 6.37 -17.05
N TYR A 255 3.81 5.11 -16.58
CA TYR A 255 4.96 4.20 -16.54
C TYR A 255 5.57 3.99 -17.92
N GLN A 256 4.78 3.74 -18.95
CA GLN A 256 5.29 3.57 -20.33
C GLN A 256 6.04 4.83 -20.78
N TYR A 257 5.46 6.01 -20.57
CA TYR A 257 6.08 7.28 -20.93
C TYR A 257 7.43 7.51 -20.24
N VAL A 258 7.56 7.23 -18.94
CA VAL A 258 8.82 7.46 -18.22
C VAL A 258 9.84 6.36 -18.49
N SER A 259 9.40 5.12 -18.76
CA SER A 259 10.30 4.01 -19.10
C SER A 259 10.94 4.15 -20.49
N GLU A 260 10.27 4.81 -21.43
CA GLU A 260 10.84 5.12 -22.76
C GLU A 260 11.90 6.23 -22.71
N LYS A 261 11.94 7.01 -21.63
CA LYS A 261 12.87 8.14 -21.48
C LYS A 261 14.06 7.84 -20.58
N ALA A 262 14.05 6.69 -19.88
CA ALA A 262 15.08 6.31 -18.91
C ALA A 262 16.25 5.56 -19.55
#